data_b0c080da89505c119f7aa572968755d6
#
_entry.id   b0c080da89505c119f7aa572968755d6
#
_cell.length_a   1.000
_cell.length_b   1.000
_cell.length_c   1.000
_cell.angle_alpha   90.00
_cell.angle_beta   90.00
_cell.angle_gamma   90.00
#
_symmetry.space_group_name_H-M   'P 1'
#
loop_
_entity.id
_entity.type
_entity.pdbx_description
1 polymer ?
#
loop_
_entity_poly.entity_id
_entity_poly.type
_entity_poly.pdbx_seq_one_letter_code
_entity_poly.pdbx_strand_id
1 'polypeptide(L)'
;MKRTILFSLFLLLTALFATSCCDCRKRSKLEKPLVGTTWQLVQLMARDITPEGDSYTLTFKSNGTISGKGDCNILTATYKTTSKRDLVIENLGTTRRLCPNHEMESTFFDMLENVTHYEMDADIMILLSNGTLVGMMKATAVEQ
;
A
#
# COMPACT_ATOMS: atom_id res chain seq x y z
N MET A 1 -11.94 -3.90 56.19
CA MET A 1 -10.72 -4.23 55.48
C MET A 1 -10.93 -5.01 54.18
N LYS A 2 -11.72 -6.09 54.09
CA LYS A 2 -11.94 -6.84 52.82
C LYS A 2 -12.67 -6.04 51.73
N ARG A 3 -13.59 -5.14 52.06
CA ARG A 3 -14.33 -4.32 51.09
C ARG A 3 -13.47 -3.22 50.44
N THR A 4 -12.53 -2.66 51.18
CA THR A 4 -11.62 -1.63 50.67
C THR A 4 -10.59 -2.21 49.73
N ILE A 5 -10.14 -3.45 49.94
CA ILE A 5 -9.20 -4.17 49.06
C ILE A 5 -9.87 -4.51 47.73
N LEU A 6 -11.14 -4.95 47.75
CA LEU A 6 -11.91 -5.23 46.52
C LEU A 6 -12.13 -3.98 45.65
N PHE A 7 -12.44 -2.83 46.28
CA PHE A 7 -12.58 -1.57 45.55
C PHE A 7 -11.24 -1.08 44.92
N SER A 8 -10.14 -1.23 45.65
CA SER A 8 -8.81 -0.88 45.15
C SER A 8 -8.38 -1.78 43.99
N LEU A 9 -8.71 -3.08 44.07
CA LEU A 9 -8.41 -4.04 43.01
C LEU A 9 -9.22 -3.75 41.71
N PHE A 10 -10.50 -3.36 41.88
CA PHE A 10 -11.37 -3.00 40.76
C PHE A 10 -10.93 -1.71 40.08
N LEU A 11 -10.47 -0.72 40.86
CA LEU A 11 -9.95 0.55 40.33
C LEU A 11 -8.63 0.35 39.56
N LEU A 12 -7.76 -0.59 40.01
CA LEU A 12 -6.51 -0.93 39.33
C LEU A 12 -6.76 -1.67 38.00
N LEU A 13 -7.79 -2.53 37.97
CA LEU A 13 -8.16 -3.29 36.79
C LEU A 13 -8.74 -2.39 35.67
N THR A 14 -9.51 -1.36 36.05
CA THR A 14 -10.07 -0.40 35.08
C THR A 14 -9.01 0.53 34.46
N ALA A 15 -7.94 0.84 35.20
CA ALA A 15 -6.82 1.65 34.70
C ALA A 15 -5.99 0.94 33.61
N LEU A 16 -5.95 -0.40 33.61
CA LEU A 16 -5.21 -1.19 32.61
C LEU A 16 -5.90 -1.24 31.24
N PHE A 17 -7.21 -0.99 31.17
CA PHE A 17 -7.94 -0.97 29.89
C PHE A 17 -7.87 0.37 29.13
N ALA A 18 -7.41 1.46 29.78
CA ALA A 18 -7.39 2.79 29.18
C ALA A 18 -6.17 3.07 28.29
N THR A 19 -5.16 2.19 28.27
CA THR A 19 -3.90 2.46 27.55
C THR A 19 -3.83 1.90 26.14
N SER A 20 -4.86 1.15 25.68
CA SER A 20 -4.80 0.41 24.41
C SER A 20 -5.18 1.21 23.14
N CYS A 21 -5.65 2.45 23.24
CA CYS A 21 -6.19 3.18 22.08
C CYS A 21 -5.25 4.21 21.42
N CYS A 22 -4.02 4.40 21.92
CA CYS A 22 -3.14 5.47 21.39
C CYS A 22 -2.34 5.11 20.13
N ASP A 23 -2.08 3.84 19.87
CA ASP A 23 -1.18 3.45 18.77
C ASP A 23 -1.83 3.54 17.38
N CYS A 24 -3.12 3.20 17.25
CA CYS A 24 -3.81 3.28 15.97
C CYS A 24 -3.92 4.71 15.43
N ARG A 25 -4.10 5.69 16.32
CA ARG A 25 -4.22 7.11 15.91
C ARG A 25 -2.89 7.75 15.51
N LYS A 26 -1.78 7.24 16.05
CA LYS A 26 -0.42 7.67 15.65
C LYS A 26 -0.03 7.10 14.29
N ARG A 27 -0.43 5.87 14.00
CA ARG A 27 -0.12 5.16 12.75
C ARG A 27 -0.78 5.82 11.55
N SER A 28 -2.05 6.19 11.62
CA SER A 28 -2.76 6.86 10.52
C SER A 28 -2.23 8.26 10.17
N LYS A 29 -1.54 8.93 11.12
CA LYS A 29 -0.90 10.23 10.87
C LYS A 29 0.42 10.15 10.10
N LEU A 30 1.00 8.97 10.00
CA LEU A 30 2.27 8.71 9.30
C LEU A 30 2.03 8.16 7.89
N GLU A 31 0.78 7.79 7.55
CA GLU A 31 0.45 7.27 6.23
C GLU A 31 0.72 8.31 5.14
N LYS A 32 1.45 7.92 4.12
CA LYS A 32 1.61 8.73 2.92
C LYS A 32 0.31 8.72 2.12
N PRO A 33 -0.11 9.85 1.52
CA PRO A 33 -1.32 9.87 0.71
C PRO A 33 -1.16 8.97 -0.51
N LEU A 34 -2.24 8.26 -0.89
CA LEU A 34 -2.25 7.45 -2.12
C LEU A 34 -1.95 8.31 -3.34
N VAL A 35 -2.63 9.46 -3.42
CA VAL A 35 -2.54 10.39 -4.56
C VAL A 35 -1.34 11.33 -4.38
N GLY A 36 -0.55 11.48 -5.43
CA GLY A 36 0.61 12.37 -5.46
C GLY A 36 1.90 11.75 -4.91
N THR A 37 1.82 10.56 -4.30
CA THR A 37 3.00 9.81 -3.88
C THR A 37 3.44 8.88 -5.01
N THR A 38 4.74 8.81 -5.26
CA THR A 38 5.32 7.78 -6.12
C THR A 38 5.61 6.54 -5.28
N TRP A 39 5.02 5.44 -5.68
CA TRP A 39 5.11 4.14 -5.04
C TRP A 39 6.02 3.23 -5.86
N GLN A 40 6.98 2.57 -5.24
CA GLN A 40 7.90 1.63 -5.89
C GLN A 40 7.70 0.23 -5.32
N LEU A 41 7.65 -0.77 -6.19
CA LEU A 41 7.44 -2.17 -5.84
C LEU A 41 8.62 -2.69 -4.99
N VAL A 42 8.32 -3.28 -3.83
CA VAL A 42 9.32 -3.92 -2.96
C VAL A 42 9.04 -5.41 -2.75
N GLN A 43 7.81 -5.86 -3.06
CA GLN A 43 7.46 -7.28 -3.03
C GLN A 43 6.42 -7.60 -4.10
N LEU A 44 6.57 -8.70 -4.81
CA LEU A 44 5.65 -9.21 -5.83
C LEU A 44 5.40 -10.70 -5.61
N MET A 45 4.12 -11.10 -5.42
CA MET A 45 3.73 -12.50 -5.19
C MET A 45 4.61 -13.20 -4.14
N ALA A 46 4.77 -12.56 -2.97
CA ALA A 46 5.60 -13.02 -1.84
C ALA A 46 7.12 -13.13 -2.13
N ARG A 47 7.62 -12.54 -3.21
CA ARG A 47 9.05 -12.42 -3.51
C ARG A 47 9.50 -11.00 -3.27
N ASP A 48 10.56 -10.81 -2.53
CA ASP A 48 11.18 -9.49 -2.35
C ASP A 48 11.83 -9.04 -3.65
N ILE A 49 11.60 -7.78 -3.99
CA ILE A 49 12.10 -7.14 -5.20
C ILE A 49 13.03 -6.00 -4.78
N THR A 50 14.19 -5.95 -5.41
CA THR A 50 15.12 -4.81 -5.32
C THR A 50 15.12 -4.10 -6.66
N PRO A 51 14.24 -3.09 -6.86
CA PRO A 51 14.15 -2.39 -8.12
C PRO A 51 15.38 -1.52 -8.36
N GLU A 52 15.78 -1.39 -9.61
CA GLU A 52 16.86 -0.50 -10.03
C GLU A 52 16.30 0.85 -10.46
N GLY A 53 16.86 1.93 -9.93
CA GLY A 53 16.46 3.28 -10.28
C GLY A 53 14.98 3.55 -10.06
N ASP A 54 14.27 3.96 -11.12
CA ASP A 54 12.84 4.29 -11.13
C ASP A 54 11.95 3.15 -11.66
N SER A 55 12.47 1.90 -11.75
CA SER A 55 11.71 0.75 -12.23
C SER A 55 10.61 0.34 -11.24
N TYR A 56 9.53 -0.25 -11.77
CA TYR A 56 8.36 -0.75 -11.02
C TYR A 56 7.71 0.32 -10.15
N THR A 57 7.44 1.50 -10.72
CA THR A 57 6.84 2.63 -10.01
C THR A 57 5.42 2.93 -10.47
N LEU A 58 4.60 3.47 -9.55
CA LEU A 58 3.25 3.98 -9.79
C LEU A 58 3.06 5.33 -9.11
N THR A 59 2.37 6.24 -9.79
CA THR A 59 1.88 7.49 -9.19
C THR A 59 0.40 7.65 -9.52
N PHE A 60 -0.43 7.67 -8.47
CA PHE A 60 -1.87 7.94 -8.58
C PHE A 60 -2.09 9.44 -8.65
N LYS A 61 -2.84 9.91 -9.65
CA LYS A 61 -3.13 11.33 -9.86
C LYS A 61 -4.55 11.67 -9.44
N SER A 62 -4.78 12.90 -9.02
CA SER A 62 -6.10 13.37 -8.57
C SER A 62 -7.19 13.35 -9.65
N ASN A 63 -6.82 13.28 -10.91
CA ASN A 63 -7.75 13.16 -12.05
C ASN A 63 -8.20 11.71 -12.32
N GLY A 64 -7.90 10.73 -11.44
CA GLY A 64 -8.27 9.34 -11.62
C GLY A 64 -7.38 8.55 -12.57
N THR A 65 -6.20 9.06 -12.90
CA THR A 65 -5.23 8.37 -13.74
C THR A 65 -4.03 7.88 -12.95
N ILE A 66 -3.37 6.84 -13.45
CA ILE A 66 -2.08 6.34 -12.97
C ILE A 66 -1.06 6.58 -14.06
N SER A 67 0.13 7.00 -13.66
CA SER A 67 1.34 6.93 -14.48
C SER A 67 2.39 6.12 -13.75
N GLY A 68 3.20 5.38 -14.48
CA GLY A 68 4.24 4.55 -13.86
C GLY A 68 5.17 3.94 -14.89
N LYS A 69 6.01 3.06 -14.40
CA LYS A 69 7.01 2.36 -15.19
C LYS A 69 7.13 0.92 -14.67
N GLY A 70 7.24 -0.04 -15.58
CA GLY A 70 7.67 -1.39 -15.28
C GLY A 70 9.18 -1.49 -15.17
N ASP A 71 9.77 -2.53 -15.73
CA ASP A 71 11.22 -2.63 -15.83
C ASP A 71 11.76 -1.57 -16.83
N CYS A 72 11.26 -1.58 -18.04
CA CYS A 72 11.61 -0.61 -19.07
C CYS A 72 10.39 -0.01 -19.80
N ASN A 73 9.19 -0.53 -19.61
CA ASN A 73 7.98 -0.03 -20.24
C ASN A 73 7.29 1.02 -19.37
N ILE A 74 6.85 2.10 -20.01
CA ILE A 74 6.01 3.11 -19.37
C ILE A 74 4.59 2.57 -19.34
N LEU A 75 3.88 2.75 -18.21
CA LEU A 75 2.49 2.40 -18.07
C LEU A 75 1.62 3.63 -17.81
N THR A 76 0.39 3.55 -18.28
CA THR A 76 -0.69 4.47 -17.93
C THR A 76 -1.95 3.65 -17.66
N ALA A 77 -2.78 4.09 -16.72
CA ALA A 77 -4.05 3.45 -16.42
C ALA A 77 -5.05 4.47 -15.87
N THR A 78 -6.29 4.05 -15.69
CA THR A 78 -7.28 4.74 -14.88
C THR A 78 -7.54 3.93 -13.62
N TYR A 79 -7.97 4.61 -12.54
CA TYR A 79 -8.32 3.92 -11.31
C TYR A 79 -9.57 4.50 -10.66
N LYS A 80 -10.23 3.67 -9.87
CA LYS A 80 -11.33 4.03 -8.98
C LYS A 80 -11.02 3.52 -7.59
N THR A 81 -11.31 4.30 -6.57
CA THR A 81 -11.16 3.87 -5.18
C THR A 81 -12.33 4.37 -4.34
N THR A 82 -12.59 3.67 -3.22
CA THR A 82 -13.64 4.01 -2.25
C THR A 82 -13.04 4.42 -0.91
N SER A 83 -13.88 4.96 -0.02
CA SER A 83 -13.49 5.23 1.37
C SER A 83 -13.12 3.97 2.16
N LYS A 84 -13.50 2.79 1.66
CA LYS A 84 -13.14 1.48 2.23
C LYS A 84 -11.84 0.92 1.66
N ARG A 85 -11.14 1.72 0.81
CA ARG A 85 -9.89 1.33 0.14
C ARG A 85 -10.04 0.21 -0.91
N ASP A 86 -11.26 0.00 -1.43
CA ASP A 86 -11.39 -0.80 -2.66
C ASP A 86 -10.61 -0.08 -3.77
N LEU A 87 -9.94 -0.83 -4.62
CA LEU A 87 -9.15 -0.30 -5.72
C LEU A 87 -9.41 -1.12 -6.98
N VAL A 88 -9.80 -0.43 -8.04
CA VAL A 88 -9.96 -1.02 -9.37
C VAL A 88 -9.08 -0.24 -10.33
N ILE A 89 -8.20 -0.93 -11.03
CA ILE A 89 -7.32 -0.37 -12.06
C ILE A 89 -7.84 -0.85 -13.41
N GLU A 90 -8.12 0.09 -14.30
CA GLU A 90 -8.73 -0.17 -15.60
C GLU A 90 -7.92 0.50 -16.72
N ASN A 91 -8.10 0.05 -17.96
CA ASN A 91 -7.49 0.64 -19.14
C ASN A 91 -5.95 0.74 -19.04
N LEU A 92 -5.32 -0.32 -18.51
CA LEU A 92 -3.88 -0.37 -18.42
C LEU A 92 -3.28 -0.44 -19.82
N GLY A 93 -2.51 0.56 -20.17
CA GLY A 93 -1.77 0.66 -21.41
C GLY A 93 -0.28 0.74 -21.14
N THR A 94 0.52 0.04 -21.95
CA THR A 94 1.97 0.03 -21.80
C THR A 94 2.66 0.25 -23.14
N THR A 95 3.87 0.82 -23.09
CA THR A 95 4.79 0.70 -24.25
C THR A 95 5.20 -0.77 -24.42
N ARG A 96 5.57 -1.17 -25.63
CA ARG A 96 5.90 -2.57 -25.96
C ARG A 96 7.36 -2.70 -26.33
N ARG A 97 8.24 -2.33 -25.38
CA ARG A 97 9.69 -2.54 -25.55
C ARG A 97 10.06 -3.92 -25.03
N LEU A 98 10.99 -4.58 -25.67
CA LEU A 98 11.52 -5.85 -25.19
C LEU A 98 12.52 -5.57 -24.06
N CYS A 99 12.17 -5.95 -22.84
CA CYS A 99 12.98 -5.73 -21.64
C CYS A 99 13.68 -7.03 -21.22
N PRO A 100 14.87 -6.95 -20.59
CA PRO A 100 15.54 -8.14 -20.06
C PRO A 100 14.69 -8.93 -19.08
N ASN A 101 13.93 -8.23 -18.19
CA ASN A 101 13.08 -8.83 -17.16
C ASN A 101 11.60 -8.84 -17.56
N HIS A 102 11.28 -9.12 -18.82
CA HIS A 102 9.92 -9.03 -19.35
C HIS A 102 8.91 -9.92 -18.62
N GLU A 103 9.31 -11.07 -18.07
CA GLU A 103 8.42 -11.96 -17.29
C GLU A 103 7.98 -11.32 -15.97
N MET A 104 8.92 -10.70 -15.25
CA MET A 104 8.60 -10.00 -14.01
C MET A 104 7.76 -8.73 -14.28
N GLU A 105 8.07 -8.02 -15.37
CA GLU A 105 7.30 -6.86 -15.81
C GLU A 105 5.85 -7.26 -16.16
N SER A 106 5.65 -8.34 -16.90
CA SER A 106 4.32 -8.88 -17.20
C SER A 106 3.57 -9.24 -15.93
N THR A 107 4.22 -9.95 -15.00
CA THR A 107 3.62 -10.32 -13.70
C THR A 107 3.23 -9.06 -12.90
N PHE A 108 4.02 -8.01 -12.95
CA PHE A 108 3.70 -6.74 -12.31
C PHE A 108 2.45 -6.09 -12.92
N PHE A 109 2.32 -6.06 -14.23
CA PHE A 109 1.15 -5.53 -14.91
C PHE A 109 -0.11 -6.39 -14.65
N ASP A 110 0.03 -7.71 -14.72
CA ASP A 110 -1.06 -8.64 -14.40
C ASP A 110 -1.53 -8.47 -12.94
N MET A 111 -0.61 -8.25 -12.00
CA MET A 111 -0.94 -7.95 -10.61
C MET A 111 -1.78 -6.67 -10.51
N LEU A 112 -1.41 -5.60 -11.22
CA LEU A 112 -2.14 -4.33 -11.19
C LEU A 112 -3.57 -4.48 -11.74
N GLU A 113 -3.79 -5.24 -12.79
CA GLU A 113 -5.12 -5.48 -13.37
C GLU A 113 -6.03 -6.31 -12.44
N ASN A 114 -5.44 -7.09 -11.52
CA ASN A 114 -6.16 -7.98 -10.62
C ASN A 114 -6.28 -7.46 -9.18
N VAL A 115 -5.74 -6.31 -8.87
CA VAL A 115 -5.89 -5.68 -7.55
C VAL A 115 -7.36 -5.32 -7.30
N THR A 116 -7.84 -5.64 -6.09
CA THR A 116 -9.21 -5.32 -5.66
C THR A 116 -9.26 -4.40 -4.44
N HIS A 117 -8.16 -4.31 -3.69
CA HIS A 117 -8.10 -3.55 -2.44
C HIS A 117 -6.66 -3.13 -2.12
N TYR A 118 -6.50 -2.05 -1.38
CA TYR A 118 -5.19 -1.66 -0.85
C TYR A 118 -5.27 -1.32 0.63
N GLU A 119 -4.19 -1.54 1.34
CA GLU A 119 -3.99 -1.08 2.70
C GLU A 119 -2.75 -0.20 2.80
N MET A 120 -2.71 0.64 3.82
CA MET A 120 -1.62 1.58 4.03
C MET A 120 -1.04 1.37 5.43
N ASP A 121 0.27 1.32 5.52
CA ASP A 121 1.01 1.33 6.77
C ASP A 121 2.24 2.24 6.64
N ALA A 122 2.13 3.46 7.17
CA ALA A 122 3.14 4.51 7.07
C ALA A 122 3.53 4.83 5.62
N ASP A 123 4.68 4.36 5.16
CA ASP A 123 5.21 4.54 3.81
C ASP A 123 5.07 3.28 2.93
N ILE A 124 4.32 2.28 3.39
CA ILE A 124 4.04 1.05 2.65
C ILE A 124 2.60 1.02 2.20
N MET A 125 2.39 0.70 0.93
CA MET A 125 1.10 0.36 0.33
C MET A 125 1.07 -1.14 0.05
N ILE A 126 0.11 -1.82 0.65
CA ILE A 126 -0.13 -3.27 0.50
C ILE A 126 -1.24 -3.44 -0.53
N LEU A 127 -1.00 -4.23 -1.56
CA LEU A 127 -1.96 -4.52 -2.62
C LEU A 127 -2.53 -5.93 -2.45
N LEU A 128 -3.86 -6.03 -2.48
CA LEU A 128 -4.58 -7.27 -2.30
C LEU A 128 -5.48 -7.57 -3.50
N SER A 129 -5.56 -8.84 -3.86
CA SER A 129 -6.55 -9.37 -4.79
C SER A 129 -7.43 -10.37 -4.06
N ASN A 130 -8.72 -10.04 -3.91
CA ASN A 130 -9.68 -10.89 -3.18
C ASN A 130 -9.18 -11.33 -1.79
N GLY A 131 -8.56 -10.41 -1.04
CA GLY A 131 -8.02 -10.64 0.31
C GLY A 131 -6.65 -11.34 0.35
N THR A 132 -6.07 -11.70 -0.78
CA THR A 132 -4.73 -12.28 -0.86
C THR A 132 -3.70 -11.18 -1.18
N LEU A 133 -2.59 -11.16 -0.45
CA LEU A 133 -1.46 -10.26 -0.71
C LEU A 133 -0.84 -10.60 -2.07
N VAL A 134 -0.84 -9.63 -2.98
CA VAL A 134 -0.26 -9.78 -4.33
C VAL A 134 0.95 -8.88 -4.55
N GLY A 135 1.07 -7.78 -3.81
CA GLY A 135 2.23 -6.91 -3.90
C GLY A 135 2.35 -5.94 -2.73
N MET A 136 3.55 -5.45 -2.51
CA MET A 136 3.82 -4.35 -1.58
C MET A 136 4.64 -3.29 -2.30
N MET A 137 4.27 -2.04 -2.09
CA MET A 137 4.97 -0.90 -2.65
C MET A 137 5.38 0.04 -1.53
N LYS A 138 6.53 0.66 -1.67
CA LYS A 138 7.06 1.65 -0.74
C LYS A 138 7.04 3.03 -1.37
N ALA A 139 6.67 4.04 -0.60
CA ALA A 139 6.78 5.42 -1.03
C ALA A 139 8.25 5.77 -1.29
N THR A 140 8.55 6.25 -2.48
CA THR A 140 9.87 6.81 -2.77
C THR A 140 9.95 8.23 -2.20
N ALA A 141 11.15 8.63 -1.77
CA ALA A 141 11.38 10.03 -1.44
C ALA A 141 11.16 10.85 -2.71
N VAL A 142 10.32 11.87 -2.64
CA VAL A 142 10.23 12.88 -3.70
C VAL A 142 11.57 13.60 -3.68
N GLU A 143 12.42 13.37 -4.68
CA GLU A 143 13.53 14.29 -4.94
C GLU A 143 12.91 15.67 -5.27
N GLN A 144 13.08 16.59 -4.35
CA GLN A 144 12.69 18.00 -4.51
C GLN A 144 13.76 18.72 -5.33
#